data_33a7ab8144c2f7ed346316c0e518d378
#
_entry.id   33a7ab8144c2f7ed346316c0e518d378
#
_cell.length_a   1.000
_cell.length_b   1.000
_cell.length_c   1.000
_cell.angle_alpha   90.00
_cell.angle_beta   90.00
_cell.angle_gamma   90.00
#
_symmetry.space_group_name_H-M   'P 1'
#
loop_
_entity.id
_entity.type
_entity.pdbx_description
1 polymer ?
#
loop_
_entity_poly.entity_id
_entity_poly.type
_entity_poly.pdbx_seq_one_letter_code
_entity_poly.pdbx_strand_id
1 'polypeptide(L)'
;ALYDDLNEIKSFTIRHSTEDLAPFKRIIDQVDYRKKCVENWMMCEGYKMEEVDCFCLRGGLVKPIPSGIYKINKQIVQDVQEEKYGSHSSNVGLVIGYLWSQEYHKEAIFLNAPVTDELSDLARFTGLKGVERRSVFQKKKKKQIALEYAESIHRSYSDLNLIVCHLGGGISIGAHLKGRIIDVNNALDGEGPFSPERSGQLSNFMVLDLVESMNDIKAI
;
A
#
# COMPACT_ATOMS: atom_id res chain seq x y z
N ALA A 1 5.32 -7.83 -13.90
CA ALA A 1 6.71 -8.09 -14.26
C ALA A 1 7.05 -9.54 -13.95
N LEU A 2 7.91 -10.13 -14.76
CA LEU A 2 8.47 -11.48 -14.60
C LEU A 2 9.96 -11.33 -14.26
N TYR A 3 10.40 -12.08 -13.28
CA TYR A 3 11.79 -12.04 -12.78
C TYR A 3 12.41 -13.45 -12.83
N ASP A 4 13.72 -13.50 -13.05
CA ASP A 4 14.58 -14.65 -12.78
C ASP A 4 15.54 -14.22 -11.68
N ASP A 5 15.33 -14.74 -10.48
CA ASP A 5 15.93 -14.25 -9.25
C ASP A 5 15.77 -12.73 -9.07
N LEU A 6 16.84 -11.96 -9.20
CA LEU A 6 16.85 -10.51 -9.08
C LEU A 6 16.75 -9.78 -10.44
N ASN A 7 16.76 -10.51 -11.54
CA ASN A 7 16.78 -9.92 -12.87
C ASN A 7 15.35 -9.81 -13.41
N GLU A 8 14.92 -8.59 -13.77
CA GLU A 8 13.67 -8.40 -14.49
C GLU A 8 13.84 -8.92 -15.93
N ILE A 9 13.12 -10.01 -16.26
CA ILE A 9 13.11 -10.57 -17.61
C ILE A 9 12.19 -9.75 -18.49
N LYS A 10 10.98 -9.48 -18.02
CA LYS A 10 9.95 -8.78 -18.76
C LYS A 10 8.99 -8.04 -17.86
N SER A 11 8.60 -6.83 -18.25
CA SER A 11 7.50 -6.11 -17.57
C SER A 11 6.54 -5.50 -18.59
N PHE A 12 5.29 -5.39 -18.16
CA PHE A 12 4.24 -4.78 -18.94
C PHE A 12 3.18 -4.13 -18.04
N THR A 13 2.64 -3.01 -18.48
CA THR A 13 1.53 -2.34 -17.80
C THR A 13 0.25 -2.58 -18.58
N ILE A 14 -0.63 -3.42 -18.03
CA ILE A 14 -1.96 -3.62 -18.59
C ILE A 14 -2.83 -2.45 -18.14
N ARG A 15 -3.27 -1.67 -19.11
CA ARG A 15 -4.21 -0.56 -18.88
C ARG A 15 -5.61 -1.01 -19.24
N HIS A 16 -6.57 -0.65 -18.41
CA HIS A 16 -7.99 -0.92 -18.63
C HIS A 16 -8.69 0.40 -18.93
N SER A 17 -9.53 0.43 -19.94
CA SER A 17 -10.36 1.60 -20.24
C SER A 17 -11.54 1.70 -19.26
N THR A 18 -12.20 2.84 -19.26
CA THR A 18 -13.41 3.03 -18.45
C THR A 18 -14.52 2.08 -18.93
N GLU A 19 -14.60 1.85 -20.23
CA GLU A 19 -15.55 0.95 -20.87
C GLU A 19 -15.34 -0.50 -20.44
N ASP A 20 -14.08 -0.96 -20.37
CA ASP A 20 -13.72 -2.30 -19.89
C ASP A 20 -14.16 -2.53 -18.46
N LEU A 21 -14.13 -1.50 -17.64
CA LEU A 21 -14.44 -1.58 -16.22
C LEU A 21 -15.92 -1.26 -15.89
N ALA A 22 -16.66 -0.66 -16.80
CA ALA A 22 -18.05 -0.28 -16.61
C ALA A 22 -19.01 -1.43 -16.17
N PRO A 23 -18.81 -2.70 -16.60
CA PRO A 23 -19.67 -3.80 -16.16
C PRO A 23 -19.54 -4.15 -14.67
N PHE A 24 -18.47 -3.74 -14.00
CA PHE A 24 -18.19 -4.14 -12.63
C PHE A 24 -18.69 -3.10 -11.63
N LYS A 25 -19.56 -3.52 -10.70
CA LYS A 25 -20.10 -2.62 -9.65
C LYS A 25 -19.07 -2.30 -8.57
N ARG A 26 -18.26 -3.29 -8.19
CA ARG A 26 -17.19 -3.14 -7.18
C ARG A 26 -15.84 -3.46 -7.80
N ILE A 27 -14.79 -2.90 -7.23
CA ILE A 27 -13.42 -3.16 -7.70
C ILE A 27 -13.08 -4.66 -7.57
N ILE A 28 -13.56 -5.32 -6.53
CA ILE A 28 -13.28 -6.74 -6.31
C ILE A 28 -13.96 -7.66 -7.34
N ASP A 29 -15.04 -7.21 -7.95
CA ASP A 29 -15.74 -7.97 -9.01
C ASP A 29 -14.88 -8.09 -10.30
N GLN A 30 -13.79 -7.34 -10.40
CA GLN A 30 -12.86 -7.35 -11.55
C GLN A 30 -11.84 -8.51 -11.50
N VAL A 31 -11.88 -9.38 -10.49
CA VAL A 31 -10.87 -10.42 -10.26
C VAL A 31 -10.68 -11.31 -11.48
N ASP A 32 -11.74 -11.92 -11.98
CA ASP A 32 -11.66 -12.86 -13.12
C ASP A 32 -11.22 -12.17 -14.41
N TYR A 33 -11.70 -10.97 -14.64
CA TYR A 33 -11.30 -10.16 -15.78
C TYR A 33 -9.79 -9.86 -15.76
N ARG A 34 -9.30 -9.34 -14.64
CA ARG A 34 -7.88 -8.97 -14.49
C ARG A 34 -6.95 -10.19 -14.46
N LYS A 35 -7.40 -11.31 -13.84
CA LYS A 35 -6.69 -12.59 -13.85
C LYS A 35 -6.43 -13.02 -15.31
N LYS A 36 -7.49 -13.08 -16.12
CA LYS A 36 -7.39 -13.44 -17.54
C LYS A 36 -6.49 -12.51 -18.35
N CYS A 37 -6.52 -11.21 -18.08
CA CYS A 37 -5.62 -10.27 -18.76
C CYS A 37 -4.15 -10.58 -18.53
N VAL A 38 -3.77 -10.96 -17.29
CA VAL A 38 -2.38 -11.32 -16.98
C VAL A 38 -2.01 -12.67 -17.60
N GLU A 39 -2.87 -13.67 -17.52
CA GLU A 39 -2.65 -15.00 -18.10
C GLU A 39 -2.50 -14.93 -19.62
N ASN A 40 -3.36 -14.16 -20.28
CA ASN A 40 -3.24 -13.93 -21.72
C ASN A 40 -1.93 -13.23 -22.09
N TRP A 41 -1.50 -12.24 -21.31
CA TRP A 41 -0.21 -11.60 -21.53
C TRP A 41 0.94 -12.59 -21.38
N MET A 42 0.96 -13.41 -20.34
CA MET A 42 1.97 -14.46 -20.14
C MET A 42 2.03 -15.41 -21.33
N MET A 43 0.87 -15.90 -21.77
CA MET A 43 0.76 -16.80 -22.92
C MET A 43 1.24 -16.14 -24.22
N CYS A 44 0.87 -14.89 -24.49
CA CYS A 44 1.31 -14.15 -25.69
C CYS A 44 2.82 -13.92 -25.72
N GLU A 45 3.45 -13.78 -24.55
CA GLU A 45 4.90 -13.62 -24.42
C GLU A 45 5.64 -14.97 -24.40
N GLY A 46 4.92 -16.10 -24.51
CA GLY A 46 5.50 -17.45 -24.55
C GLY A 46 5.84 -18.04 -23.18
N TYR A 47 5.37 -17.45 -22.09
CA TYR A 47 5.57 -17.94 -20.72
C TYR A 47 4.36 -18.74 -20.24
N LYS A 48 4.62 -19.76 -19.42
CA LYS A 48 3.59 -20.59 -18.80
C LYS A 48 3.46 -20.28 -17.32
N MET A 49 2.23 -20.22 -16.82
CA MET A 49 1.96 -19.98 -15.42
C MET A 49 2.49 -21.08 -14.50
N GLU A 50 2.55 -22.31 -15.00
CA GLU A 50 3.09 -23.49 -14.29
C GLU A 50 4.59 -23.40 -14.03
N GLU A 51 5.32 -22.63 -14.83
CA GLU A 51 6.77 -22.42 -14.73
C GLU A 51 7.13 -21.34 -13.69
N VAL A 52 6.13 -20.62 -13.17
CA VAL A 52 6.34 -19.61 -12.13
C VAL A 52 6.52 -20.29 -10.77
N ASP A 53 7.60 -20.00 -10.07
CA ASP A 53 7.89 -20.58 -8.75
C ASP A 53 7.10 -19.92 -7.63
N CYS A 54 6.88 -18.61 -7.71
CA CYS A 54 6.18 -17.85 -6.70
C CYS A 54 5.47 -16.63 -7.29
N PHE A 55 4.22 -16.41 -6.88
CA PHE A 55 3.45 -15.22 -7.22
C PHE A 55 3.68 -14.14 -6.17
N CYS A 56 4.36 -13.06 -6.54
CA CYS A 56 4.64 -11.95 -5.67
C CYS A 56 3.68 -10.78 -5.95
N LEU A 57 2.76 -10.53 -5.03
CA LEU A 57 1.69 -9.56 -5.20
C LEU A 57 1.96 -8.27 -4.41
N ARG A 58 1.43 -7.16 -4.92
CA ARG A 58 1.33 -5.94 -4.14
C ARG A 58 0.25 -6.14 -3.07
N GLY A 59 0.57 -5.90 -1.80
CA GLY A 59 -0.39 -6.01 -0.72
C GLY A 59 -1.57 -5.04 -0.90
N GLY A 60 -2.75 -5.47 -0.47
CA GLY A 60 -3.99 -4.70 -0.45
C GLY A 60 -4.33 -4.14 0.94
N LEU A 61 -5.59 -3.71 1.11
CA LEU A 61 -6.13 -3.30 2.39
C LEU A 61 -6.49 -4.55 3.20
N VAL A 62 -5.55 -4.98 4.03
CA VAL A 62 -5.68 -6.11 4.96
C VAL A 62 -5.70 -5.58 6.40
N LYS A 63 -5.87 -6.46 7.38
CA LYS A 63 -5.65 -6.08 8.79
C LYS A 63 -4.30 -5.36 8.93
N PRO A 64 -4.19 -4.29 9.74
CA PRO A 64 -2.91 -3.66 10.04
C PRO A 64 -1.90 -4.68 10.56
N ILE A 65 -0.76 -4.77 9.89
CA ILE A 65 0.32 -5.73 10.18
C ILE A 65 1.68 -5.02 10.09
N PRO A 66 2.71 -5.51 10.78
CA PRO A 66 4.08 -5.03 10.62
C PRO A 66 4.58 -5.15 9.18
N SER A 67 5.69 -4.48 8.85
CA SER A 67 6.38 -4.73 7.58
C SER A 67 6.88 -6.15 7.51
N GLY A 68 6.75 -6.77 6.33
CA GLY A 68 7.21 -8.13 6.12
C GLY A 68 6.68 -8.74 4.83
N ILE A 69 7.06 -10.00 4.64
CA ILE A 69 6.57 -10.86 3.57
C ILE A 69 5.53 -11.80 4.19
N TYR A 70 4.38 -11.89 3.58
CA TYR A 70 3.27 -12.68 4.09
C TYR A 70 2.71 -13.59 3.00
N LYS A 71 2.44 -14.85 3.37
CA LYS A 71 1.69 -15.76 2.50
C LYS A 71 0.23 -15.34 2.45
N ILE A 72 -0.34 -15.40 1.25
CA ILE A 72 -1.76 -15.16 1.06
C ILE A 72 -2.52 -16.40 1.47
N ASN A 73 -3.46 -16.26 2.40
CA ASN A 73 -4.28 -17.34 2.90
C ASN A 73 -5.78 -17.05 2.71
N LYS A 74 -6.61 -18.06 2.97
CA LYS A 74 -8.06 -17.97 2.80
C LYS A 74 -8.70 -16.83 3.61
N GLN A 75 -8.20 -16.58 4.83
CA GLN A 75 -8.73 -15.52 5.68
C GLN A 75 -8.49 -14.12 5.07
N ILE A 76 -7.29 -13.88 4.53
CA ILE A 76 -6.97 -12.63 3.84
C ILE A 76 -7.88 -12.43 2.64
N VAL A 77 -8.13 -13.48 1.86
CA VAL A 77 -9.01 -13.43 0.69
C VAL A 77 -10.45 -13.10 1.10
N GLN A 78 -10.95 -13.75 2.15
CA GLN A 78 -12.28 -13.49 2.68
C GLN A 78 -12.43 -12.03 3.16
N ASP A 79 -11.51 -11.56 4.01
CA ASP A 79 -11.52 -10.19 4.53
C ASP A 79 -11.50 -9.15 3.40
N VAL A 80 -10.78 -9.43 2.32
CA VAL A 80 -10.66 -8.56 1.14
C VAL A 80 -11.93 -8.58 0.26
N GLN A 81 -12.54 -9.75 0.07
CA GLN A 81 -13.79 -9.89 -0.68
C GLN A 81 -14.98 -9.24 0.05
N GLU A 82 -14.97 -9.30 1.37
CA GLU A 82 -15.93 -8.62 2.24
C GLU A 82 -15.63 -7.12 2.40
N GLU A 83 -14.52 -6.64 1.83
CA GLU A 83 -14.04 -5.24 1.95
C GLU A 83 -13.92 -4.75 3.40
N LYS A 84 -13.64 -5.67 4.32
CA LYS A 84 -13.60 -5.43 5.77
C LYS A 84 -12.67 -4.30 6.22
N TYR A 85 -11.59 -4.08 5.49
CA TYR A 85 -10.61 -3.02 5.72
C TYR A 85 -10.62 -1.94 4.63
N GLY A 86 -11.66 -1.94 3.80
CA GLY A 86 -11.90 -0.99 2.72
C GLY A 86 -11.68 -1.57 1.32
N SER A 87 -12.13 -0.80 0.33
CA SER A 87 -12.06 -1.14 -1.10
C SER A 87 -10.87 -0.43 -1.76
N HIS A 88 -10.02 -1.18 -2.46
CA HIS A 88 -8.89 -0.64 -3.20
C HIS A 88 -8.49 -1.59 -4.34
N SER A 89 -7.99 -1.05 -5.44
CA SER A 89 -7.58 -1.85 -6.60
C SER A 89 -6.50 -2.89 -6.30
N SER A 90 -5.63 -2.65 -5.31
CA SER A 90 -4.63 -3.63 -4.89
C SER A 90 -5.21 -4.87 -4.19
N ASN A 91 -6.46 -4.81 -3.72
CA ASN A 91 -7.16 -5.96 -3.13
C ASN A 91 -7.35 -7.08 -4.16
N VAL A 92 -7.63 -6.71 -5.41
CA VAL A 92 -7.81 -7.66 -6.52
C VAL A 92 -6.58 -8.56 -6.70
N GLY A 93 -5.38 -7.99 -6.58
CA GLY A 93 -4.14 -8.76 -6.69
C GLY A 93 -4.03 -9.87 -5.66
N LEU A 94 -4.45 -9.65 -4.40
CA LEU A 94 -4.41 -10.68 -3.35
C LEU A 94 -5.30 -11.87 -3.69
N VAL A 95 -6.51 -11.61 -4.19
CA VAL A 95 -7.45 -12.67 -4.59
C VAL A 95 -6.91 -13.45 -5.78
N ILE A 96 -6.40 -12.76 -6.82
CA ILE A 96 -5.78 -13.38 -7.99
C ILE A 96 -4.60 -14.27 -7.57
N GLY A 97 -3.70 -13.75 -6.73
CA GLY A 97 -2.55 -14.53 -6.25
C GLY A 97 -2.97 -15.79 -5.49
N TYR A 98 -4.01 -15.72 -4.68
CA TYR A 98 -4.57 -16.88 -4.01
C TYR A 98 -5.14 -17.91 -5.01
N LEU A 99 -5.92 -17.46 -5.99
CA LEU A 99 -6.46 -18.34 -7.02
C LEU A 99 -5.35 -19.04 -7.79
N TRP A 100 -4.32 -18.32 -8.21
CA TRP A 100 -3.15 -18.94 -8.86
C TRP A 100 -2.42 -19.92 -7.94
N SER A 101 -2.29 -19.60 -6.65
CA SER A 101 -1.64 -20.51 -5.71
C SER A 101 -2.36 -21.86 -5.60
N GLN A 102 -3.70 -21.85 -5.68
CA GLN A 102 -4.51 -23.06 -5.66
C GLN A 102 -4.47 -23.81 -7.00
N GLU A 103 -4.54 -23.08 -8.11
CA GLU A 103 -4.59 -23.63 -9.46
C GLU A 103 -3.26 -24.29 -9.89
N TYR A 104 -2.15 -23.59 -9.61
CA TYR A 104 -0.80 -24.02 -10.04
C TYR A 104 0.01 -24.68 -8.91
N HIS A 105 -0.56 -24.83 -7.70
CA HIS A 105 0.13 -25.40 -6.53
C HIS A 105 1.46 -24.69 -6.20
N LYS A 106 1.48 -23.36 -6.33
CA LYS A 106 2.64 -22.50 -6.06
C LYS A 106 2.37 -21.58 -4.88
N GLU A 107 3.42 -21.00 -4.31
CA GLU A 107 3.25 -19.99 -3.28
C GLU A 107 2.77 -18.66 -3.86
N ALA A 108 1.88 -18.00 -3.13
CA ALA A 108 1.53 -16.60 -3.38
C ALA A 108 1.80 -15.79 -2.13
N ILE A 109 2.61 -14.76 -2.30
CA ILE A 109 3.03 -13.87 -1.23
C ILE A 109 2.72 -12.41 -1.56
N PHE A 110 2.63 -11.59 -0.53
CA PHE A 110 2.66 -10.14 -0.69
C PHE A 110 3.60 -9.52 0.31
N LEU A 111 4.10 -8.34 -0.04
CA LEU A 111 5.02 -7.63 0.82
C LEU A 111 4.54 -6.20 1.08
N ASN A 112 4.76 -5.74 2.33
CA ASN A 112 4.54 -4.35 2.73
C ASN A 112 3.19 -3.79 2.26
N ALA A 113 2.09 -4.35 2.79
CA ALA A 113 0.73 -3.86 2.52
C ALA A 113 0.63 -2.33 2.73
N PRO A 114 -0.25 -1.64 2.00
CA PRO A 114 -0.48 -0.19 2.23
C PRO A 114 -0.85 0.14 3.67
N VAL A 115 -1.49 -0.79 4.36
CA VAL A 115 -1.93 -0.70 5.77
C VAL A 115 -0.87 -1.17 6.77
N THR A 116 0.38 -1.35 6.35
CA THR A 116 1.46 -1.68 7.30
C THR A 116 1.51 -0.65 8.41
N ASP A 117 1.46 -1.08 9.65
CA ASP A 117 1.48 -0.23 10.82
C ASP A 117 2.65 -0.59 11.74
N GLU A 118 3.59 0.35 11.89
CA GLU A 118 4.77 0.22 12.72
C GLU A 118 4.92 1.35 13.73
N LEU A 119 3.90 2.22 13.81
CA LEU A 119 3.89 3.29 14.81
C LEU A 119 4.10 2.69 16.20
N SER A 120 4.92 3.37 16.99
CA SER A 120 5.02 3.07 18.42
C SER A 120 3.70 3.41 19.13
N ASP A 121 3.45 2.80 20.27
CA ASP A 121 2.25 3.12 21.04
C ASP A 121 2.22 4.60 21.46
N LEU A 122 3.38 5.19 21.75
CA LEU A 122 3.49 6.61 22.06
C LEU A 122 3.09 7.52 20.90
N ALA A 123 3.38 7.12 19.66
CA ALA A 123 3.02 7.88 18.48
C ALA A 123 1.51 7.84 18.15
N ARG A 124 0.74 6.97 18.82
CA ARG A 124 -0.72 6.86 18.62
C ARG A 124 -1.53 7.82 19.47
N PHE A 125 -0.96 8.31 20.55
CA PHE A 125 -1.70 9.15 21.48
C PHE A 125 -2.16 10.46 20.84
N THR A 126 -3.41 10.81 21.15
CA THR A 126 -3.97 12.15 20.96
C THR A 126 -4.45 12.68 22.30
N GLY A 127 -4.78 13.95 22.37
CA GLY A 127 -5.38 14.53 23.57
C GLY A 127 -6.83 14.12 23.80
N LEU A 128 -7.43 13.34 22.90
CA LEU A 128 -8.83 12.95 22.97
C LEU A 128 -8.96 11.45 23.27
N LYS A 129 -9.64 11.11 24.37
CA LYS A 129 -9.86 9.71 24.78
C LYS A 129 -10.59 8.92 23.69
N GLY A 130 -10.02 7.78 23.32
CA GLY A 130 -10.60 6.87 22.32
C GLY A 130 -10.33 7.25 20.87
N VAL A 131 -9.58 8.31 20.63
CA VAL A 131 -9.10 8.71 19.30
C VAL A 131 -7.60 8.51 19.22
N GLU A 132 -7.16 7.70 18.26
CA GLU A 132 -5.76 7.40 18.04
C GLU A 132 -5.31 7.87 16.65
N ARG A 133 -4.05 8.28 16.58
CA ARG A 133 -3.41 8.55 15.28
C ARG A 133 -3.29 7.26 14.46
N ARG A 134 -3.53 7.38 13.16
CA ARG A 134 -3.51 6.26 12.21
C ARG A 134 -2.25 6.31 11.35
N SER A 135 -1.73 5.14 11.07
CA SER A 135 -0.60 4.98 10.16
C SER A 135 -1.09 4.99 8.69
N VAL A 136 -1.25 6.18 8.11
CA VAL A 136 -1.64 6.34 6.70
C VAL A 136 -0.57 7.14 5.97
N PHE A 137 0.37 6.46 5.29
CA PHE A 137 1.44 7.14 4.53
C PHE A 137 2.18 6.21 3.56
N GLN A 138 3.01 6.77 2.67
CA GLN A 138 3.77 6.03 1.66
C GLN A 138 5.01 5.31 2.24
N LYS A 139 4.81 4.29 3.07
CA LYS A 139 5.86 3.52 3.74
C LYS A 139 6.89 2.91 2.80
N LYS A 140 6.43 2.34 1.67
CA LYS A 140 7.32 1.68 0.70
C LYS A 140 8.47 2.58 0.26
N LYS A 141 8.16 3.81 -0.17
CA LYS A 141 9.19 4.75 -0.63
C LYS A 141 10.16 5.14 0.47
N LYS A 142 9.67 5.38 1.69
CA LYS A 142 10.54 5.76 2.83
C LYS A 142 11.46 4.61 3.26
N LYS A 143 10.93 3.39 3.36
CA LYS A 143 11.77 2.22 3.68
C LYS A 143 12.76 1.92 2.57
N GLN A 144 12.34 2.05 1.32
CA GLN A 144 13.23 1.83 0.17
C GLN A 144 14.45 2.78 0.24
N ILE A 145 14.21 4.08 0.39
CA ILE A 145 15.29 5.07 0.54
C ILE A 145 16.17 4.80 1.76
N ALA A 146 15.57 4.39 2.89
CA ALA A 146 16.33 4.06 4.09
C ALA A 146 17.22 2.82 3.90
N LEU A 147 16.74 1.82 3.16
CA LEU A 147 17.50 0.61 2.80
C LEU A 147 18.63 0.95 1.83
N GLU A 148 18.36 1.70 0.77
CA GLU A 148 19.36 2.15 -0.20
C GLU A 148 20.46 2.99 0.46
N TYR A 149 20.09 3.87 1.39
CA TYR A 149 21.07 4.62 2.17
C TYR A 149 21.91 3.71 3.05
N ALA A 150 21.29 2.77 3.77
CA ALA A 150 22.00 1.82 4.62
C ALA A 150 23.02 0.99 3.80
N GLU A 151 22.61 0.50 2.63
CA GLU A 151 23.47 -0.22 1.69
C GLU A 151 24.63 0.65 1.20
N SER A 152 24.39 1.91 0.86
CA SER A 152 25.42 2.85 0.37
C SER A 152 26.52 3.12 1.40
N ILE A 153 26.22 2.98 2.69
CA ILE A 153 27.19 3.13 3.79
C ILE A 153 27.62 1.79 4.40
N HIS A 154 27.30 0.68 3.73
CA HIS A 154 27.64 -0.69 4.16
C HIS A 154 27.18 -1.02 5.59
N ARG A 155 26.00 -0.59 5.98
CA ARG A 155 25.38 -0.87 7.29
C ARG A 155 24.01 -1.52 7.12
N SER A 156 23.58 -2.27 8.14
CA SER A 156 22.20 -2.74 8.18
C SER A 156 21.25 -1.60 8.53
N TYR A 157 20.11 -1.54 7.85
CA TYR A 157 19.04 -0.57 8.20
C TYR A 157 18.55 -0.76 9.65
N SER A 158 18.60 -2.00 10.18
CA SER A 158 18.28 -2.31 11.58
C SER A 158 19.25 -1.68 12.62
N ASP A 159 20.40 -1.19 12.19
CA ASP A 159 21.38 -0.54 13.06
C ASP A 159 21.29 1.00 13.04
N LEU A 160 20.39 1.52 12.20
CA LEU A 160 20.29 2.97 11.96
C LEU A 160 19.08 3.59 12.60
N ASN A 161 19.25 4.85 13.02
CA ASN A 161 18.18 5.76 13.36
C ASN A 161 18.20 6.87 12.31
N LEU A 162 17.08 7.04 11.60
CA LEU A 162 16.98 7.97 10.46
C LEU A 162 15.73 8.82 10.55
N ILE A 163 15.82 10.01 10.00
CA ILE A 163 14.65 10.82 9.65
C ILE A 163 14.54 10.80 8.12
N VAL A 164 13.44 10.27 7.61
CA VAL A 164 13.23 10.17 6.17
C VAL A 164 12.06 11.06 5.76
N CYS A 165 12.37 12.04 4.91
CA CYS A 165 11.39 13.00 4.39
C CYS A 165 10.98 12.60 2.97
N HIS A 166 9.68 12.52 2.73
CA HIS A 166 9.11 12.48 1.38
C HIS A 166 8.56 13.87 1.07
N LEU A 167 9.18 14.54 0.09
CA LEU A 167 8.82 15.88 -0.37
C LEU A 167 8.22 15.76 -1.77
N GLY A 168 6.91 15.94 -1.88
CA GLY A 168 6.17 15.81 -3.13
C GLY A 168 4.87 16.59 -3.08
N GLY A 169 3.84 16.18 -3.79
CA GLY A 169 2.49 16.75 -3.70
C GLY A 169 1.94 16.77 -2.27
N GLY A 170 2.36 15.82 -1.44
CA GLY A 170 2.24 15.85 0.03
C GLY A 170 3.61 15.73 0.68
N ILE A 171 3.77 16.26 1.91
CA ILE A 171 5.01 16.19 2.69
C ILE A 171 4.79 15.29 3.90
N SER A 172 5.58 14.22 4.00
CA SER A 172 5.55 13.36 5.17
C SER A 172 6.95 13.05 5.67
N ILE A 173 7.15 13.19 6.98
CA ILE A 173 8.42 13.04 7.68
C ILE A 173 8.30 11.86 8.64
N GLY A 174 9.13 10.84 8.45
CA GLY A 174 9.11 9.62 9.26
C GLY A 174 10.34 9.47 10.13
N ALA A 175 10.12 9.16 11.40
CA ALA A 175 11.17 8.78 12.33
C ALA A 175 11.39 7.26 12.24
N HIS A 176 12.61 6.86 11.88
CA HIS A 176 12.98 5.46 11.74
C HIS A 176 13.93 5.08 12.90
N LEU A 177 13.58 4.04 13.63
CA LEU A 177 14.36 3.50 14.72
C LEU A 177 14.65 2.01 14.43
N LYS A 178 15.91 1.67 14.23
CA LYS A 178 16.38 0.28 14.06
C LYS A 178 15.51 -0.53 13.09
N GLY A 179 15.35 -0.04 11.87
CA GLY A 179 14.61 -0.72 10.81
C GLY A 179 13.09 -0.57 10.84
N ARG A 180 12.51 0.19 11.79
CA ARG A 180 11.06 0.42 11.92
C ARG A 180 10.73 1.90 11.81
N ILE A 181 9.58 2.21 11.23
CA ILE A 181 9.03 3.58 11.20
C ILE A 181 8.14 3.76 12.43
N ILE A 182 8.71 4.38 13.48
CA ILE A 182 8.08 4.48 14.79
C ILE A 182 7.12 5.66 14.93
N ASP A 183 7.28 6.68 14.10
CA ASP A 183 6.40 7.84 14.03
C ASP A 183 6.44 8.47 12.63
N VAL A 184 5.32 9.06 12.22
CA VAL A 184 5.22 9.80 10.96
C VAL A 184 3.96 10.65 10.98
N ASN A 185 4.01 11.85 10.38
CA ASN A 185 2.81 12.65 10.17
C ASN A 185 1.94 12.06 9.06
N ASN A 186 0.63 12.11 9.26
CA ASN A 186 -0.36 11.69 8.26
C ASN A 186 -0.65 12.84 7.28
N ALA A 187 0.23 13.03 6.31
CA ALA A 187 0.10 14.07 5.31
C ALA A 187 -1.12 13.88 4.38
N LEU A 188 -1.73 12.70 4.35
CA LEU A 188 -2.92 12.44 3.54
C LEU A 188 -4.15 13.13 4.14
N ASP A 189 -4.26 13.09 5.47
CA ASP A 189 -5.37 13.68 6.21
C ASP A 189 -5.03 15.10 6.75
N GLY A 190 -3.95 15.72 6.26
CA GLY A 190 -3.62 17.10 6.54
C GLY A 190 -2.63 17.35 7.69
N GLU A 191 -2.04 16.30 8.31
CA GLU A 191 -0.99 16.51 9.30
C GLU A 191 0.33 16.99 8.65
N GLY A 192 1.03 17.86 9.35
CA GLY A 192 2.36 18.34 8.95
C GLY A 192 2.33 19.62 8.12
N PRO A 193 3.42 19.96 7.41
CA PRO A 193 3.54 21.19 6.66
C PRO A 193 2.62 21.21 5.44
N PHE A 194 2.26 22.41 4.98
CA PHE A 194 1.59 22.58 3.69
C PHE A 194 2.49 22.15 2.53
N SER A 195 1.87 21.79 1.42
CA SER A 195 2.57 21.30 0.23
C SER A 195 1.83 21.75 -1.03
N PRO A 196 2.36 21.51 -2.26
CA PRO A 196 1.68 21.93 -3.48
C PRO A 196 0.23 21.45 -3.64
N GLU A 197 -0.14 20.31 -3.01
CA GLU A 197 -1.47 19.71 -3.16
C GLU A 197 -2.26 19.63 -1.85
N ARG A 198 -1.71 20.13 -0.73
CA ARG A 198 -2.34 19.99 0.59
C ARG A 198 -2.12 21.22 1.46
N SER A 199 -3.16 21.60 2.19
CA SER A 199 -3.14 22.74 3.10
C SER A 199 -2.15 22.58 4.27
N GLY A 200 -1.78 21.34 4.61
CA GLY A 200 -1.06 21.06 5.84
C GLY A 200 -1.96 21.18 7.07
N GLN A 201 -1.34 21.27 8.23
CA GLN A 201 -2.05 21.35 9.51
C GLN A 201 -2.74 22.71 9.66
N LEU A 202 -4.05 22.67 9.85
CA LEU A 202 -4.88 23.81 10.23
C LEU A 202 -5.30 23.67 11.70
N SER A 203 -5.60 24.78 12.37
CA SER A 203 -6.20 24.71 13.69
C SER A 203 -7.64 24.17 13.58
N ASN A 204 -8.11 23.46 14.59
CA ASN A 204 -9.46 22.91 14.61
C ASN A 204 -10.54 23.99 14.40
N PHE A 205 -10.34 25.20 14.95
CA PHE A 205 -11.27 26.32 14.77
C PHE A 205 -11.30 26.79 13.30
N MET A 206 -10.14 26.90 12.64
CA MET A 206 -10.11 27.25 11.21
C MET A 206 -10.88 26.24 10.35
N VAL A 207 -10.76 24.96 10.65
CA VAL A 207 -11.52 23.91 9.94
C VAL A 207 -13.01 24.05 10.20
N LEU A 208 -13.43 24.31 11.43
CA LEU A 208 -14.85 24.53 11.78
C LEU A 208 -15.42 25.77 11.08
N ASP A 209 -14.69 26.88 11.09
CA ASP A 209 -15.09 28.12 10.42
C ASP A 209 -15.24 27.89 8.88
N LEU A 210 -14.36 27.10 8.27
CA LEU A 210 -14.47 26.73 6.87
C LEU A 210 -15.73 25.89 6.62
N VAL A 211 -16.00 24.88 7.44
CA VAL A 211 -17.20 24.03 7.33
C VAL A 211 -18.47 24.88 7.44
N GLU A 212 -18.53 25.80 8.40
CA GLU A 212 -19.69 26.69 8.58
C GLU A 212 -19.88 27.65 7.41
N SER A 213 -18.78 28.20 6.86
CA SER A 213 -18.84 29.17 5.76
C SER A 213 -19.23 28.55 4.41
N MET A 214 -18.86 27.29 4.16
CA MET A 214 -19.02 26.64 2.86
C MET A 214 -20.32 25.85 2.71
N ASN A 215 -21.02 25.54 3.78
CA ASN A 215 -22.24 24.69 3.82
C ASN A 215 -22.12 23.34 3.09
N ASP A 216 -20.92 22.94 2.67
CA ASP A 216 -20.63 21.69 1.97
C ASP A 216 -19.25 21.13 2.39
N ILE A 217 -19.30 20.13 3.24
CA ILE A 217 -18.09 19.43 3.73
C ILE A 217 -17.26 18.79 2.60
N LYS A 218 -17.89 18.49 1.45
CA LYS A 218 -17.20 17.88 0.31
C LYS A 218 -16.41 18.88 -0.53
N ALA A 219 -16.63 20.16 -0.32
CA ALA A 219 -15.92 21.24 -1.01
C ALA A 219 -14.62 21.66 -0.30
N ILE A 220 -14.35 21.13 0.90
CA ILE A 220 -13.12 21.31 1.69
C ILE A 220 -12.15 20.15 1.47
#